data_67a044577cd640290508ec9e72aeb973
#
_entry.id   67a044577cd640290508ec9e72aeb973
#
_cell.length_a   1.000
_cell.length_b   1.000
_cell.length_c   1.000
_cell.angle_alpha   90.00
_cell.angle_beta   90.00
_cell.angle_gamma   90.00
#
_symmetry.space_group_name_H-M   'P 1'
#
loop_
_entity.id
_entity.type
_entity.pdbx_description
1 polymer ?
#
loop_
_entity_poly.entity_id
_entity_poly.type
_entity_poly.pdbx_seq_one_letter_code
_entity_poly.pdbx_strand_id
1 'polypeptide(L)'
;MKEILAKLVEGKDLTKEEAMKAQELILTGQATEAQIACFLTALRMKGETLDEITGLAAVLRNKANTISPKVADYVDFVGTGGDCTYSFNISTTSAFVVAAAGLPVAKHGNRSISSKSGAGDVLEALGVNISADPAVVEKCVETVGIGFMFAPHFNPAMKYVGPVRKQLGIRTVFNILGPLSNPSRARAMLVGVYSPALTEVIAGTMMNLGVERGMVVSGEDNMDEITLTGETTVSEIKDGKVTTYTITPEQFGLKRCEIAKLLGGDGAVNAQITRDILSGKEQGPKRESVLLNAGAALYIGKKADSIADGIALAAKTIDSGAAVRTLEAMVQATNA
;
A
#
# COMPACT_ATOMS: atom_id res chain seq x y z
N MET A 1 -30.05 1.87 -2.34
CA MET A 1 -29.33 1.56 -3.60
C MET A 1 -29.97 2.15 -4.85
N LYS A 2 -31.27 1.94 -5.16
CA LYS A 2 -31.88 2.40 -6.43
C LYS A 2 -31.72 3.91 -6.71
N GLU A 3 -31.95 4.76 -5.72
CA GLU A 3 -31.79 6.22 -5.84
C GLU A 3 -30.32 6.62 -6.12
N ILE A 4 -29.37 5.94 -5.46
CA ILE A 4 -27.92 6.16 -5.67
C ILE A 4 -27.54 5.79 -7.11
N LEU A 5 -28.02 4.65 -7.60
CA LEU A 5 -27.78 4.22 -8.98
C LEU A 5 -28.38 5.19 -10.00
N ALA A 6 -29.63 5.64 -9.78
CA ALA A 6 -30.26 6.64 -10.65
C ALA A 6 -29.41 7.91 -10.77
N LYS A 7 -28.86 8.38 -9.65
CA LYS A 7 -27.99 9.56 -9.61
C LYS A 7 -26.68 9.34 -10.39
N LEU A 8 -26.03 8.18 -10.20
CA LEU A 8 -24.76 7.86 -10.86
C LEU A 8 -24.90 7.68 -12.38
N VAL A 9 -25.98 7.05 -12.87
CA VAL A 9 -26.17 6.86 -14.32
C VAL A 9 -26.51 8.16 -15.04
N GLU A 10 -26.95 9.20 -14.31
CA GLU A 10 -27.07 10.57 -14.81
C GLU A 10 -25.73 11.33 -14.80
N GLY A 11 -24.63 10.71 -14.39
CA GLY A 11 -23.32 11.33 -14.29
C GLY A 11 -23.15 12.28 -13.11
N LYS A 12 -24.02 12.22 -12.12
CA LYS A 12 -24.00 13.08 -10.93
C LYS A 12 -23.12 12.50 -9.83
N ASP A 13 -22.38 13.37 -9.12
CA ASP A 13 -21.56 12.99 -7.99
C ASP A 13 -22.41 12.59 -6.77
N LEU A 14 -21.93 11.60 -6.02
CA LEU A 14 -22.46 11.27 -4.71
C LEU A 14 -21.84 12.16 -3.63
N THR A 15 -22.61 12.48 -2.62
CA THR A 15 -22.02 13.00 -1.39
C THR A 15 -21.27 11.88 -0.66
N LYS A 16 -20.40 12.24 0.27
CA LYS A 16 -19.69 11.28 1.13
C LYS A 16 -20.67 10.32 1.83
N GLU A 17 -21.80 10.84 2.34
CA GLU A 17 -22.81 10.07 3.06
C GLU A 17 -23.54 9.10 2.13
N GLU A 18 -23.83 9.51 0.89
CA GLU A 18 -24.44 8.64 -0.13
C GLU A 18 -23.49 7.51 -0.51
N ALA A 19 -22.20 7.81 -0.70
CA ALA A 19 -21.16 6.82 -0.97
C ALA A 19 -21.01 5.84 0.22
N MET A 20 -21.01 6.34 1.46
CA MET A 20 -21.00 5.50 2.66
C MET A 20 -22.21 4.58 2.70
N LYS A 21 -23.42 5.10 2.42
CA LYS A 21 -24.66 4.29 2.38
C LYS A 21 -24.59 3.19 1.31
N ALA A 22 -24.09 3.50 0.12
CA ALA A 22 -23.90 2.52 -0.94
C ALA A 22 -22.96 1.40 -0.50
N GLN A 23 -21.81 1.77 0.04
CA GLN A 23 -20.78 0.83 0.49
C GLN A 23 -21.30 -0.07 1.63
N GLU A 24 -22.08 0.49 2.58
CA GLU A 24 -22.70 -0.28 3.65
C GLU A 24 -23.63 -1.36 3.08
N LEU A 25 -24.51 -0.99 2.14
CA LEU A 25 -25.44 -1.94 1.48
C LEU A 25 -24.68 -3.05 0.75
N ILE A 26 -23.55 -2.72 0.12
CA ILE A 26 -22.68 -3.66 -0.60
C ILE A 26 -22.02 -4.62 0.41
N LEU A 27 -21.32 -4.08 1.41
CA LEU A 27 -20.50 -4.88 2.33
C LEU A 27 -21.32 -5.67 3.37
N THR A 28 -22.65 -5.41 3.47
CA THR A 28 -23.58 -6.20 4.29
C THR A 28 -24.40 -7.21 3.49
N GLY A 29 -24.17 -7.29 2.16
CA GLY A 29 -24.88 -8.22 1.28
C GLY A 29 -26.34 -7.83 0.98
N GLN A 30 -26.72 -6.57 1.24
CA GLN A 30 -28.05 -6.06 0.96
C GLN A 30 -28.22 -5.58 -0.50
N ALA A 31 -27.11 -5.36 -1.21
CA ALA A 31 -27.12 -5.05 -2.64
C ALA A 31 -27.00 -6.34 -3.45
N THR A 32 -27.79 -6.45 -4.53
CA THR A 32 -27.65 -7.58 -5.46
C THR A 32 -26.39 -7.45 -6.31
N GLU A 33 -25.90 -8.55 -6.89
CA GLU A 33 -24.74 -8.52 -7.80
C GLU A 33 -24.95 -7.54 -8.96
N ALA A 34 -26.14 -7.49 -9.55
CA ALA A 34 -26.49 -6.54 -10.60
C ALA A 34 -26.38 -5.07 -10.13
N GLN A 35 -26.80 -4.79 -8.89
CA GLN A 35 -26.67 -3.46 -8.30
C GLN A 35 -25.22 -3.10 -8.02
N ILE A 36 -24.42 -4.05 -7.54
CA ILE A 36 -22.97 -3.85 -7.32
C ILE A 36 -22.28 -3.59 -8.65
N ALA A 37 -22.55 -4.40 -9.68
CA ALA A 37 -21.96 -4.23 -11.00
C ALA A 37 -22.31 -2.86 -11.62
N CYS A 38 -23.59 -2.47 -11.55
CA CYS A 38 -24.05 -1.16 -12.01
C CYS A 38 -23.33 -0.03 -11.26
N PHE A 39 -23.26 -0.11 -9.93
CA PHE A 39 -22.60 0.89 -9.08
C PHE A 39 -21.13 1.08 -9.47
N LEU A 40 -20.37 -0.02 -9.55
CA LEU A 40 -18.96 0.02 -9.87
C LEU A 40 -18.69 0.54 -11.29
N THR A 41 -19.53 0.14 -12.26
CA THR A 41 -19.38 0.58 -13.64
C THR A 41 -19.75 2.05 -13.82
N ALA A 42 -20.88 2.48 -13.27
CA ALA A 42 -21.31 3.86 -13.37
C ALA A 42 -20.33 4.83 -12.68
N LEU A 43 -19.83 4.47 -11.49
CA LEU A 43 -18.82 5.23 -10.76
C LEU A 43 -17.53 5.36 -11.57
N ARG A 44 -17.06 4.26 -12.18
CA ARG A 44 -15.88 4.24 -13.05
C ARG A 44 -16.06 5.09 -14.31
N MET A 45 -17.25 5.04 -14.95
CA MET A 45 -17.54 5.82 -16.16
C MET A 45 -17.61 7.32 -15.87
N LYS A 46 -18.17 7.70 -14.75
CA LYS A 46 -18.25 9.10 -14.30
C LYS A 46 -16.87 9.64 -13.88
N GLY A 47 -16.04 8.82 -13.30
CA GLY A 47 -14.84 9.20 -12.54
C GLY A 47 -15.17 9.45 -11.07
N GLU A 48 -14.39 8.86 -10.20
CA GLU A 48 -14.56 8.92 -8.75
C GLU A 48 -14.11 10.27 -8.18
N THR A 49 -14.92 10.87 -7.31
CA THR A 49 -14.55 12.09 -6.59
C THR A 49 -13.88 11.78 -5.25
N LEU A 50 -13.20 12.79 -4.68
CA LEU A 50 -12.58 12.69 -3.36
C LEU A 50 -13.58 12.29 -2.27
N ASP A 51 -14.77 12.86 -2.26
CA ASP A 51 -15.84 12.56 -1.29
C ASP A 51 -16.34 11.14 -1.42
N GLU A 52 -16.55 10.67 -2.66
CA GLU A 52 -16.94 9.29 -2.95
C GLU A 52 -15.91 8.28 -2.46
N ILE A 53 -14.64 8.49 -2.81
CA ILE A 53 -13.54 7.60 -2.39
C ILE A 53 -13.41 7.62 -0.86
N THR A 54 -13.50 8.81 -0.24
CA THR A 54 -13.44 8.95 1.22
C THR A 54 -14.57 8.19 1.91
N GLY A 55 -15.81 8.33 1.42
CA GLY A 55 -16.97 7.63 1.97
C GLY A 55 -16.84 6.11 1.87
N LEU A 56 -16.45 5.61 0.69
CA LEU A 56 -16.25 4.18 0.45
C LEU A 56 -15.14 3.59 1.34
N ALA A 57 -14.00 4.27 1.43
CA ALA A 57 -12.87 3.83 2.25
C ALA A 57 -13.20 3.84 3.75
N ALA A 58 -13.92 4.85 4.23
CA ALA A 58 -14.32 4.95 5.63
C ALA A 58 -15.16 3.75 6.08
N VAL A 59 -16.14 3.33 5.28
CA VAL A 59 -16.97 2.17 5.59
C VAL A 59 -16.14 0.88 5.53
N LEU A 60 -15.25 0.74 4.56
CA LEU A 60 -14.39 -0.44 4.43
C LEU A 60 -13.48 -0.59 5.67
N ARG A 61 -12.87 0.51 6.15
CA ARG A 61 -12.09 0.53 7.41
C ARG A 61 -12.93 0.13 8.62
N ASN A 62 -14.18 0.58 8.71
CA ASN A 62 -15.06 0.29 9.85
C ASN A 62 -15.55 -1.17 9.88
N LYS A 63 -15.54 -1.87 8.75
CA LYS A 63 -15.93 -3.28 8.64
C LYS A 63 -14.75 -4.24 8.77
N ALA A 64 -13.53 -3.73 8.82
CA ALA A 64 -12.32 -4.54 8.96
C ALA A 64 -12.14 -5.06 10.39
N ASN A 65 -11.46 -6.21 10.53
CA ASN A 65 -10.90 -6.66 11.78
C ASN A 65 -9.70 -5.75 12.11
N THR A 66 -9.81 -4.91 13.13
CA THR A 66 -8.81 -3.89 13.44
C THR A 66 -7.72 -4.39 14.38
N ILE A 67 -6.54 -3.79 14.28
CA ILE A 67 -5.48 -3.84 15.29
C ILE A 67 -5.19 -2.43 15.80
N SER A 68 -4.68 -2.33 17.02
CA SER A 68 -4.32 -1.05 17.67
C SER A 68 -2.99 -1.19 18.41
N PRO A 69 -1.86 -1.32 17.68
CA PRO A 69 -0.56 -1.54 18.29
C PRO A 69 -0.21 -0.42 19.28
N LYS A 70 0.30 -0.78 20.46
CA LYS A 70 0.70 0.15 21.53
C LYS A 70 2.10 0.71 21.28
N VAL A 71 2.29 1.32 20.11
CA VAL A 71 3.51 2.04 19.71
C VAL A 71 3.15 3.46 19.33
N ALA A 72 4.06 4.42 19.56
CA ALA A 72 3.78 5.84 19.39
C ALA A 72 3.46 6.19 17.93
N ASP A 73 4.30 5.74 17.02
CA ASP A 73 4.20 6.00 15.59
C ASP A 73 4.49 4.72 14.80
N TYR A 74 3.76 4.50 13.74
CA TYR A 74 4.00 3.42 12.77
C TYR A 74 3.50 3.83 11.39
N VAL A 75 4.03 3.16 10.37
CA VAL A 75 3.75 3.46 8.96
C VAL A 75 3.08 2.27 8.27
N ASP A 76 2.18 2.57 7.31
CA ASP A 76 1.83 1.61 6.26
C ASP A 76 2.58 1.95 4.97
N PHE A 77 2.91 0.90 4.22
CA PHE A 77 3.66 1.00 3.00
C PHE A 77 3.06 0.05 1.96
N VAL A 78 2.35 0.59 0.99
CA VAL A 78 1.50 -0.22 0.09
C VAL A 78 1.34 0.45 -1.27
N GLY A 79 1.22 -0.38 -2.32
CA GLY A 79 0.81 0.06 -3.65
C GLY A 79 -0.60 -0.42 -4.02
N THR A 80 -1.21 0.24 -4.99
CA THR A 80 -2.50 -0.20 -5.56
C THR A 80 -2.39 -1.52 -6.31
N GLY A 81 -1.19 -1.84 -6.78
CA GLY A 81 -0.98 -2.90 -7.76
C GLY A 81 -1.57 -2.56 -9.13
N GLY A 82 -1.42 -3.50 -10.06
CA GLY A 82 -1.99 -3.36 -11.40
C GLY A 82 -1.27 -2.36 -12.31
N ASP A 83 -0.06 -1.96 -11.95
CA ASP A 83 0.82 -1.08 -12.70
C ASP A 83 1.43 -1.74 -13.95
N CYS A 84 1.41 -3.08 -14.01
CA CYS A 84 1.93 -3.89 -15.12
C CYS A 84 3.45 -3.76 -15.35
N THR A 85 4.20 -3.27 -14.37
CA THR A 85 5.67 -3.15 -14.46
C THR A 85 6.39 -4.44 -14.14
N TYR A 86 5.72 -5.38 -13.47
CA TYR A 86 6.28 -6.66 -13.02
C TYR A 86 7.55 -6.51 -12.18
N SER A 87 7.70 -5.42 -11.47
CA SER A 87 8.80 -5.20 -10.53
C SER A 87 8.79 -6.25 -9.41
N PHE A 88 9.95 -6.47 -8.77
CA PHE A 88 9.97 -7.25 -7.54
C PHE A 88 9.20 -6.50 -6.43
N ASN A 89 8.92 -7.18 -5.30
CA ASN A 89 8.11 -6.60 -4.22
C ASN A 89 8.89 -5.52 -3.43
N ILE A 90 9.07 -4.33 -4.05
CA ILE A 90 9.85 -3.20 -3.55
C ILE A 90 9.34 -2.78 -2.17
N SER A 91 8.04 -2.43 -2.05
CA SER A 91 7.45 -1.95 -0.79
C SER A 91 7.55 -3.00 0.33
N THR A 92 7.38 -4.29 0.02
CA THR A 92 7.47 -5.36 1.02
C THR A 92 8.91 -5.53 1.50
N THR A 93 9.89 -5.47 0.61
CA THR A 93 11.32 -5.52 0.99
C THR A 93 11.71 -4.30 1.80
N SER A 94 11.29 -3.09 1.37
CA SER A 94 11.53 -1.83 2.08
C SER A 94 10.93 -1.81 3.49
N ALA A 95 9.78 -2.46 3.70
CA ALA A 95 9.12 -2.52 5.00
C ALA A 95 10.01 -3.16 6.08
N PHE A 96 10.80 -4.18 5.76
CA PHE A 96 11.77 -4.77 6.70
C PHE A 96 12.90 -3.81 7.04
N VAL A 97 13.36 -3.03 6.08
CA VAL A 97 14.41 -2.00 6.29
C VAL A 97 13.88 -0.89 7.19
N VAL A 98 12.67 -0.41 6.95
CA VAL A 98 12.00 0.64 7.73
C VAL A 98 11.78 0.19 9.18
N ALA A 99 11.29 -1.04 9.37
CA ALA A 99 11.09 -1.61 10.69
C ALA A 99 12.42 -1.78 11.46
N ALA A 100 13.45 -2.29 10.78
CA ALA A 100 14.79 -2.47 11.34
C ALA A 100 15.48 -1.14 11.69
N ALA A 101 15.13 -0.05 11.00
CA ALA A 101 15.57 1.31 11.32
C ALA A 101 14.82 1.93 12.51
N GLY A 102 13.91 1.19 13.16
CA GLY A 102 13.20 1.61 14.37
C GLY A 102 11.91 2.40 14.11
N LEU A 103 11.33 2.33 12.91
CA LEU A 103 9.98 2.80 12.61
C LEU A 103 9.07 1.59 12.42
N PRO A 104 8.16 1.28 13.36
CA PRO A 104 7.26 0.15 13.20
C PRO A 104 6.39 0.23 11.94
N VAL A 105 6.14 -0.94 11.34
CA VAL A 105 5.37 -1.07 10.10
C VAL A 105 4.14 -1.96 10.34
N ALA A 106 2.95 -1.41 10.11
CA ALA A 106 1.69 -2.14 10.10
C ALA A 106 1.22 -2.28 8.64
N LYS A 107 1.81 -3.24 7.92
CA LYS A 107 1.60 -3.39 6.48
C LYS A 107 0.30 -4.10 6.16
N HIS A 108 -0.57 -3.45 5.38
CA HIS A 108 -1.74 -4.08 4.78
C HIS A 108 -1.43 -4.53 3.35
N GLY A 109 -1.89 -5.71 2.97
CA GLY A 109 -1.62 -6.21 1.63
C GLY A 109 -2.36 -7.49 1.27
N ASN A 110 -2.17 -7.92 0.02
CA ASN A 110 -2.84 -9.09 -0.52
C ASN A 110 -1.86 -9.96 -1.34
N ARG A 111 -2.35 -11.12 -1.80
CA ARG A 111 -1.73 -11.86 -2.90
C ARG A 111 -1.92 -11.10 -4.21
N SER A 112 -1.13 -11.47 -5.21
CA SER A 112 -1.30 -10.92 -6.55
C SER A 112 -2.65 -11.29 -7.16
N ILE A 113 -3.21 -10.33 -7.92
CA ILE A 113 -4.37 -10.56 -8.79
C ILE A 113 -3.95 -10.52 -10.27
N SER A 114 -3.00 -9.66 -10.62
CA SER A 114 -2.58 -9.40 -12.01
C SER A 114 -1.07 -9.56 -12.24
N SER A 115 -0.24 -9.41 -11.20
CA SER A 115 1.21 -9.63 -11.26
C SER A 115 1.58 -11.07 -10.93
N LYS A 116 2.87 -11.41 -11.02
CA LYS A 116 3.37 -12.78 -10.69
C LYS A 116 3.48 -13.03 -9.19
N SER A 117 3.58 -11.97 -8.37
CA SER A 117 3.76 -12.08 -6.91
C SER A 117 3.27 -10.81 -6.22
N GLY A 118 2.32 -10.93 -5.28
CA GLY A 118 1.92 -9.88 -4.36
C GLY A 118 2.68 -9.95 -3.04
N ALA A 119 2.39 -9.02 -2.12
CA ALA A 119 3.02 -9.00 -0.81
C ALA A 119 2.81 -10.30 -0.02
N GLY A 120 1.60 -10.88 -0.06
CA GLY A 120 1.30 -12.15 0.60
C GLY A 120 2.11 -13.31 0.04
N ASP A 121 2.28 -13.36 -1.30
CA ASP A 121 3.01 -14.46 -1.94
C ASP A 121 4.49 -14.46 -1.56
N VAL A 122 5.14 -13.30 -1.57
CA VAL A 122 6.55 -13.21 -1.19
C VAL A 122 6.76 -13.42 0.31
N LEU A 123 5.87 -12.92 1.18
CA LEU A 123 5.98 -13.12 2.62
C LEU A 123 5.81 -14.60 3.00
N GLU A 124 4.88 -15.30 2.39
CA GLU A 124 4.71 -16.75 2.58
C GLU A 124 5.95 -17.53 2.10
N ALA A 125 6.51 -17.17 0.94
CA ALA A 125 7.76 -17.76 0.44
C ALA A 125 8.98 -17.43 1.32
N LEU A 126 8.96 -16.34 2.08
CA LEU A 126 9.95 -16.00 3.09
C LEU A 126 9.76 -16.80 4.39
N GLY A 127 8.62 -17.49 4.57
CA GLY A 127 8.30 -18.30 5.74
C GLY A 127 7.40 -17.60 6.77
N VAL A 128 6.88 -16.41 6.45
CA VAL A 128 5.93 -15.69 7.32
C VAL A 128 4.57 -16.35 7.26
N ASN A 129 3.95 -16.62 8.42
CA ASN A 129 2.55 -17.04 8.47
C ASN A 129 1.62 -15.86 8.22
N ILE A 130 1.21 -15.67 6.97
CA ILE A 130 0.34 -14.57 6.56
C ILE A 130 -1.11 -14.70 7.05
N SER A 131 -1.49 -15.87 7.56
CA SER A 131 -2.82 -16.15 8.14
C SER A 131 -2.82 -16.07 9.67
N ALA A 132 -1.80 -15.49 10.27
CA ALA A 132 -1.72 -15.28 11.70
C ALA A 132 -2.91 -14.44 12.22
N ASP A 133 -3.37 -14.75 13.44
CA ASP A 133 -4.47 -14.03 14.08
C ASP A 133 -4.15 -12.53 14.26
N PRO A 134 -5.17 -11.64 14.22
CA PRO A 134 -4.96 -10.21 14.42
C PRO A 134 -4.15 -9.86 15.67
N ALA A 135 -4.35 -10.58 16.78
CA ALA A 135 -3.59 -10.38 18.02
C ALA A 135 -2.10 -10.71 17.87
N VAL A 136 -1.75 -11.74 17.08
CA VAL A 136 -0.35 -12.08 16.77
C VAL A 136 0.26 -11.00 15.89
N VAL A 137 -0.48 -10.52 14.87
CA VAL A 137 -0.02 -9.43 14.00
C VAL A 137 0.22 -8.14 14.79
N GLU A 138 -0.70 -7.79 15.70
CA GLU A 138 -0.56 -6.62 16.58
C GLU A 138 0.71 -6.74 17.44
N LYS A 139 0.90 -7.89 18.09
CA LYS A 139 2.10 -8.16 18.88
C LYS A 139 3.38 -8.11 18.05
N CYS A 140 3.38 -8.60 16.80
CA CYS A 140 4.52 -8.49 15.91
C CYS A 140 4.88 -7.01 15.63
N VAL A 141 3.91 -6.13 15.39
CA VAL A 141 4.17 -4.70 15.24
C VAL A 141 4.83 -4.12 16.50
N GLU A 142 4.35 -4.53 17.70
CA GLU A 142 4.85 -4.02 18.99
C GLU A 142 6.25 -4.53 19.34
N THR A 143 6.56 -5.79 19.05
CA THR A 143 7.77 -6.46 19.58
C THR A 143 8.86 -6.68 18.53
N VAL A 144 8.47 -6.92 17.28
CA VAL A 144 9.38 -7.12 16.15
C VAL A 144 9.56 -5.84 15.35
N GLY A 145 8.56 -4.95 15.41
CA GLY A 145 8.50 -3.73 14.64
C GLY A 145 7.82 -3.89 13.26
N ILE A 146 7.31 -5.06 12.90
CA ILE A 146 6.59 -5.27 11.64
C ILE A 146 5.51 -6.33 11.79
N GLY A 147 4.30 -6.03 11.25
CA GLY A 147 3.20 -6.97 11.14
C GLY A 147 2.53 -6.88 9.77
N PHE A 148 2.04 -8.00 9.27
CA PHE A 148 1.35 -8.08 7.99
C PHE A 148 -0.13 -8.41 8.16
N MET A 149 -0.98 -7.50 7.74
CA MET A 149 -2.43 -7.66 7.73
C MET A 149 -2.88 -8.18 6.37
N PHE A 150 -3.11 -9.48 6.29
CA PHE A 150 -3.55 -10.13 5.05
C PHE A 150 -5.00 -9.76 4.74
N ALA A 151 -5.24 -9.07 3.61
CA ALA A 151 -6.53 -8.47 3.29
C ALA A 151 -7.74 -9.42 3.36
N PRO A 152 -7.71 -10.67 2.88
CA PRO A 152 -8.83 -11.61 3.03
C PRO A 152 -9.20 -11.93 4.48
N HIS A 153 -8.22 -11.96 5.37
CA HIS A 153 -8.41 -12.24 6.79
C HIS A 153 -8.92 -11.01 7.56
N PHE A 154 -8.43 -9.83 7.16
CA PHE A 154 -8.76 -8.56 7.83
C PHE A 154 -10.01 -7.87 7.27
N ASN A 155 -10.39 -8.12 6.03
CA ASN A 155 -11.55 -7.51 5.36
C ASN A 155 -12.55 -8.56 4.86
N PRO A 156 -13.18 -9.36 5.74
CA PRO A 156 -14.06 -10.46 5.35
C PRO A 156 -15.29 -10.02 4.55
N ALA A 157 -15.72 -8.75 4.70
CA ALA A 157 -16.85 -8.18 3.96
C ALA A 157 -16.60 -8.08 2.45
N MET A 158 -15.36 -8.17 2.00
CA MET A 158 -15.00 -8.19 0.58
C MET A 158 -15.56 -9.41 -0.18
N LYS A 159 -16.02 -10.45 0.52
CA LYS A 159 -16.68 -11.62 -0.08
C LYS A 159 -17.90 -11.26 -0.92
N TYR A 160 -18.60 -10.17 -0.62
CA TYR A 160 -19.77 -9.72 -1.38
C TYR A 160 -19.42 -9.02 -2.69
N VAL A 161 -18.21 -8.46 -2.78
CA VAL A 161 -17.74 -7.68 -3.94
C VAL A 161 -16.82 -8.50 -4.85
N GLY A 162 -16.03 -9.39 -4.27
CA GLY A 162 -15.01 -10.17 -4.97
C GLY A 162 -15.52 -10.88 -6.22
N PRO A 163 -16.62 -11.66 -6.14
CA PRO A 163 -17.21 -12.35 -7.30
C PRO A 163 -17.61 -11.39 -8.42
N VAL A 164 -18.26 -10.26 -8.09
CA VAL A 164 -18.70 -9.27 -9.07
C VAL A 164 -17.52 -8.61 -9.76
N ARG A 165 -16.49 -8.22 -9.01
CA ARG A 165 -15.25 -7.65 -9.58
C ARG A 165 -14.58 -8.62 -10.55
N LYS A 166 -14.53 -9.92 -10.21
CA LYS A 166 -13.96 -10.95 -11.07
C LYS A 166 -14.75 -11.09 -12.38
N GLN A 167 -16.09 -11.05 -12.30
CA GLN A 167 -16.95 -11.13 -13.49
C GLN A 167 -16.83 -9.89 -14.38
N LEU A 168 -16.72 -8.68 -13.77
CA LEU A 168 -16.55 -7.44 -14.52
C LEU A 168 -15.22 -7.38 -15.29
N GLY A 169 -14.13 -7.90 -14.73
CA GLY A 169 -12.82 -7.94 -15.37
C GLY A 169 -12.21 -6.58 -15.71
N ILE A 170 -12.74 -5.49 -15.14
CA ILE A 170 -12.27 -4.12 -15.36
C ILE A 170 -11.75 -3.50 -14.06
N ARG A 171 -10.96 -2.43 -14.18
CA ARG A 171 -10.59 -1.61 -13.04
C ARG A 171 -11.82 -0.85 -12.51
N THR A 172 -11.98 -0.84 -11.20
CA THR A 172 -13.05 -0.12 -10.49
C THR A 172 -12.45 0.62 -9.29
N VAL A 173 -13.25 1.41 -8.57
CA VAL A 173 -12.83 2.09 -7.35
C VAL A 173 -12.14 1.15 -6.33
N PHE A 174 -12.49 -0.13 -6.30
CA PHE A 174 -11.82 -1.10 -5.42
C PHE A 174 -10.34 -1.35 -5.74
N ASN A 175 -9.84 -0.91 -6.90
CA ASN A 175 -8.42 -0.96 -7.20
C ASN A 175 -7.61 0.10 -6.43
N ILE A 176 -8.26 1.19 -6.00
CA ILE A 176 -7.64 2.26 -5.21
C ILE A 176 -8.06 2.23 -3.74
N LEU A 177 -9.14 1.52 -3.38
CA LEU A 177 -9.59 1.42 -1.99
C LEU A 177 -8.70 0.51 -1.12
N GLY A 178 -7.97 -0.44 -1.71
CA GLY A 178 -7.10 -1.37 -0.97
C GLY A 178 -6.11 -0.66 -0.04
N PRO A 179 -5.26 0.23 -0.55
CA PRO A 179 -4.34 1.02 0.26
C PRO A 179 -5.03 1.88 1.33
N LEU A 180 -6.21 2.39 1.02
CA LEU A 180 -6.98 3.27 1.91
C LEU A 180 -7.71 2.52 3.04
N SER A 181 -7.73 1.19 3.00
CA SER A 181 -8.49 0.35 3.93
C SER A 181 -7.67 -0.28 5.06
N ASN A 182 -6.45 0.21 5.30
CA ASN A 182 -5.57 -0.33 6.34
C ASN A 182 -6.29 -0.45 7.70
N PRO A 183 -6.39 -1.66 8.27
CA PRO A 183 -7.11 -1.92 9.51
C PRO A 183 -6.47 -1.32 10.77
N SER A 184 -5.17 -1.00 10.74
CA SER A 184 -4.48 -0.36 11.86
C SER A 184 -4.72 1.15 11.94
N ARG A 185 -5.26 1.75 10.86
CA ARG A 185 -5.46 3.21 10.75
C ARG A 185 -4.17 4.00 10.96
N ALA A 186 -3.08 3.54 10.34
CA ALA A 186 -1.78 4.23 10.40
C ALA A 186 -1.91 5.72 10.07
N ARG A 187 -1.26 6.56 10.87
CA ARG A 187 -1.24 8.02 10.67
C ARG A 187 -0.16 8.47 9.71
N ALA A 188 0.81 7.60 9.43
CA ALA A 188 1.83 7.81 8.40
C ALA A 188 1.66 6.74 7.32
N MET A 189 1.64 7.15 6.04
CA MET A 189 1.42 6.20 4.93
C MET A 189 2.22 6.61 3.69
N LEU A 190 2.91 5.64 3.07
CA LEU A 190 3.44 5.77 1.72
C LEU A 190 2.62 4.87 0.79
N VAL A 191 1.92 5.50 -0.16
CA VAL A 191 0.99 4.81 -1.06
C VAL A 191 1.41 5.00 -2.50
N GLY A 192 1.67 3.91 -3.21
CA GLY A 192 1.90 3.92 -4.65
C GLY A 192 0.60 3.79 -5.44
N VAL A 193 0.50 4.53 -6.54
CA VAL A 193 -0.63 4.47 -7.47
C VAL A 193 -0.15 4.32 -8.91
N TYR A 194 -0.93 3.59 -9.72
CA TYR A 194 -0.60 3.27 -11.11
C TYR A 194 -0.78 4.44 -12.10
N SER A 195 -1.10 5.62 -11.63
CA SER A 195 -1.29 6.81 -12.48
C SER A 195 -1.04 8.09 -11.69
N PRO A 196 -0.28 9.04 -12.24
CA PRO A 196 -0.01 10.32 -11.57
C PRO A 196 -1.29 11.14 -11.33
N ALA A 197 -2.31 10.98 -12.15
CA ALA A 197 -3.60 11.66 -11.98
C ALA A 197 -4.35 11.27 -10.69
N LEU A 198 -3.97 10.15 -10.05
CA LEU A 198 -4.56 9.68 -8.80
C LEU A 198 -3.85 10.23 -7.56
N THR A 199 -2.65 10.78 -7.68
CA THR A 199 -1.82 11.11 -6.50
C THR A 199 -2.50 12.10 -5.59
N GLU A 200 -3.03 13.19 -6.13
CA GLU A 200 -3.63 14.27 -5.34
C GLU A 200 -4.96 13.85 -4.70
N VAL A 201 -5.86 13.19 -5.44
CA VAL A 201 -7.15 12.75 -4.90
C VAL A 201 -6.98 11.68 -3.82
N ILE A 202 -6.01 10.77 -3.98
CA ILE A 202 -5.71 9.74 -2.96
C ILE A 202 -5.06 10.38 -1.74
N ALA A 203 -4.14 11.36 -1.90
CA ALA A 203 -3.57 12.10 -0.78
C ALA A 203 -4.65 12.88 0.00
N GLY A 204 -5.55 13.58 -0.69
CA GLY A 204 -6.69 14.24 -0.07
C GLY A 204 -7.59 13.27 0.69
N THR A 205 -7.86 12.09 0.09
CA THR A 205 -8.63 11.04 0.77
C THR A 205 -7.91 10.52 2.01
N MET A 206 -6.62 10.26 1.94
CA MET A 206 -5.81 9.83 3.10
C MET A 206 -5.88 10.86 4.23
N MET A 207 -5.76 12.14 3.92
CA MET A 207 -5.88 13.23 4.90
C MET A 207 -7.27 13.25 5.54
N ASN A 208 -8.34 13.11 4.76
CA ASN A 208 -9.73 13.02 5.26
C ASN A 208 -9.96 11.77 6.14
N LEU A 209 -9.16 10.72 5.97
CA LEU A 209 -9.20 9.49 6.76
C LEU A 209 -8.26 9.53 7.99
N GLY A 210 -7.64 10.68 8.28
CA GLY A 210 -6.83 10.92 9.47
C GLY A 210 -5.33 10.62 9.31
N VAL A 211 -4.82 10.50 8.08
CA VAL A 211 -3.38 10.44 7.84
C VAL A 211 -2.80 11.84 8.04
N GLU A 212 -1.80 11.94 8.91
CA GLU A 212 -1.16 13.21 9.29
C GLU A 212 0.07 13.51 8.44
N ARG A 213 0.80 12.46 8.06
CA ARG A 213 1.96 12.54 7.17
C ARG A 213 1.92 11.40 6.16
N GLY A 214 2.18 11.71 4.91
CA GLY A 214 2.18 10.68 3.89
C GLY A 214 2.65 11.17 2.55
N MET A 215 2.87 10.24 1.66
CA MET A 215 3.12 10.50 0.25
C MET A 215 2.28 9.54 -0.58
N VAL A 216 1.68 10.07 -1.63
CA VAL A 216 1.13 9.27 -2.72
C VAL A 216 2.02 9.45 -3.93
N VAL A 217 2.52 8.35 -4.47
CA VAL A 217 3.58 8.37 -5.48
C VAL A 217 3.17 7.60 -6.74
N SER A 218 3.65 8.06 -7.87
CA SER A 218 3.48 7.38 -9.17
C SER A 218 4.71 7.63 -10.04
N GLY A 219 5.40 6.58 -10.43
CA GLY A 219 6.52 6.65 -11.34
C GLY A 219 6.08 7.00 -12.76
N GLU A 220 6.96 7.62 -13.53
CA GLU A 220 6.77 7.96 -14.95
C GLU A 220 6.43 6.74 -15.81
N ASP A 221 6.94 5.57 -15.43
CA ASP A 221 6.68 4.26 -16.02
C ASP A 221 5.36 3.61 -15.55
N ASN A 222 4.49 4.38 -14.87
CA ASN A 222 3.28 3.97 -14.16
C ASN A 222 3.52 3.04 -12.96
N MET A 223 4.77 2.88 -12.53
CA MET A 223 5.10 2.10 -11.33
C MET A 223 4.42 2.69 -10.09
N ASP A 224 3.77 1.85 -9.30
CA ASP A 224 3.15 2.24 -8.03
C ASP A 224 4.16 2.25 -6.85
N GLU A 225 5.36 2.80 -7.13
CA GLU A 225 6.48 3.01 -6.21
C GLU A 225 7.23 4.29 -6.59
N ILE A 226 8.17 4.75 -5.76
CA ILE A 226 9.15 5.74 -6.20
C ILE A 226 10.14 5.02 -7.10
N THR A 227 10.14 5.41 -8.40
CA THR A 227 10.92 4.68 -9.42
C THR A 227 12.36 5.13 -9.51
N LEU A 228 13.23 4.21 -9.98
CA LEU A 228 14.58 4.53 -10.44
C LEU A 228 14.66 4.69 -11.97
N THR A 229 13.57 4.51 -12.70
CA THR A 229 13.62 4.53 -14.17
C THR A 229 13.44 5.94 -14.74
N GLY A 230 12.81 6.82 -13.97
CA GLY A 230 12.47 8.17 -14.41
C GLY A 230 12.05 9.07 -13.27
N GLU A 231 11.17 10.00 -13.57
CA GLU A 231 10.56 10.89 -12.60
C GLU A 231 9.47 10.19 -11.80
N THR A 232 9.25 10.66 -10.58
CA THR A 232 8.11 10.23 -9.75
C THR A 232 7.28 11.44 -9.36
N THR A 233 5.99 11.43 -9.68
CA THR A 233 5.03 12.39 -9.15
C THR A 233 4.71 12.04 -7.71
N VAL A 234 4.80 13.02 -6.82
CA VAL A 234 4.56 12.90 -5.38
C VAL A 234 3.49 13.90 -4.96
N SER A 235 2.44 13.42 -4.28
CA SER A 235 1.52 14.27 -3.52
C SER A 235 1.76 14.03 -2.04
N GLU A 236 2.44 14.96 -1.38
CA GLU A 236 2.83 14.87 0.03
C GLU A 236 1.78 15.49 0.94
N ILE A 237 1.41 14.76 2.00
CA ILE A 237 0.61 15.23 3.12
C ILE A 237 1.57 15.67 4.23
N LYS A 238 1.57 16.95 4.52
CA LYS A 238 2.37 17.54 5.59
C LYS A 238 1.68 18.78 6.14
N ASP A 239 1.67 18.94 7.45
CA ASP A 239 1.12 20.11 8.16
C ASP A 239 -0.32 20.46 7.73
N GLY A 240 -1.16 19.43 7.51
CA GLY A 240 -2.56 19.57 7.12
C GLY A 240 -2.78 20.04 5.68
N LYS A 241 -1.78 19.92 4.82
CA LYS A 241 -1.84 20.31 3.40
C LYS A 241 -1.34 19.18 2.50
N VAL A 242 -1.88 19.14 1.29
CA VAL A 242 -1.36 18.33 0.19
C VAL A 242 -0.56 19.22 -0.75
N THR A 243 0.66 18.82 -1.08
CA THR A 243 1.53 19.51 -2.04
C THR A 243 2.02 18.51 -3.07
N THR A 244 1.81 18.82 -4.35
CA THR A 244 2.22 17.95 -5.46
C THR A 244 3.48 18.49 -6.12
N TYR A 245 4.48 17.61 -6.30
CA TYR A 245 5.77 17.92 -6.94
C TYR A 245 6.35 16.67 -7.58
N THR A 246 7.46 16.83 -8.29
CA THR A 246 8.19 15.73 -8.93
C THR A 246 9.55 15.56 -8.26
N ILE A 247 9.98 14.31 -8.12
CA ILE A 247 11.33 13.95 -7.69
C ILE A 247 12.00 13.03 -8.73
N THR A 248 13.33 13.04 -8.74
CA THR A 248 14.15 12.17 -9.61
C THR A 248 15.20 11.43 -8.80
N PRO A 249 15.69 10.28 -9.26
CA PRO A 249 16.77 9.54 -8.58
C PRO A 249 18.02 10.37 -8.38
N GLU A 250 18.38 11.22 -9.35
CA GLU A 250 19.59 12.06 -9.34
C GLU A 250 19.60 13.05 -8.18
N GLN A 251 18.43 13.54 -7.72
CA GLN A 251 18.31 14.43 -6.55
C GLN A 251 18.86 13.77 -5.26
N PHE A 252 18.92 12.44 -5.24
CA PHE A 252 19.39 11.65 -4.11
C PHE A 252 20.74 10.96 -4.38
N GLY A 253 21.43 11.36 -5.45
CA GLY A 253 22.71 10.77 -5.85
C GLY A 253 22.59 9.36 -6.42
N LEU A 254 21.38 8.91 -6.76
CA LEU A 254 21.11 7.62 -7.40
C LEU A 254 21.12 7.75 -8.92
N LYS A 255 21.36 6.64 -9.61
CA LYS A 255 21.36 6.61 -11.07
C LYS A 255 20.09 5.99 -11.61
N ARG A 256 19.59 6.53 -12.73
CA ARG A 256 18.50 5.89 -13.47
C ARG A 256 18.93 4.50 -13.96
N CYS A 257 17.97 3.60 -14.00
CA CYS A 257 18.18 2.28 -14.58
C CYS A 257 17.02 1.92 -15.53
N GLU A 258 17.25 0.93 -16.36
CA GLU A 258 16.18 0.34 -17.16
C GLU A 258 15.24 -0.50 -16.28
N ILE A 259 13.94 -0.52 -16.59
CA ILE A 259 12.93 -1.30 -15.86
C ILE A 259 13.31 -2.79 -15.76
N ALA A 260 14.01 -3.33 -16.76
CA ALA A 260 14.51 -4.71 -16.76
C ALA A 260 15.38 -5.05 -15.54
N LYS A 261 16.05 -4.06 -14.95
CA LYS A 261 16.88 -4.23 -13.73
C LYS A 261 16.05 -4.38 -12.46
N LEU A 262 14.78 -3.96 -12.49
CA LEU A 262 13.85 -4.00 -11.37
C LEU A 262 12.85 -5.16 -11.45
N LEU A 263 12.87 -5.94 -12.53
CA LEU A 263 11.94 -7.04 -12.69
C LEU A 263 12.08 -8.09 -11.58
N GLY A 264 10.91 -8.57 -11.16
CA GLY A 264 10.76 -9.70 -10.26
C GLY A 264 10.33 -10.99 -10.98
N GLY A 265 9.89 -11.94 -10.19
CA GLY A 265 9.36 -13.23 -10.63
C GLY A 265 8.15 -13.64 -9.80
N ASP A 266 8.02 -14.93 -9.59
CA ASP A 266 7.06 -15.50 -8.64
C ASP A 266 7.47 -15.23 -7.18
N GLY A 267 6.67 -15.72 -6.23
CA GLY A 267 6.93 -15.53 -4.80
C GLY A 267 8.30 -16.05 -4.36
N ALA A 268 8.76 -17.18 -4.90
CA ALA A 268 10.05 -17.78 -4.54
C ALA A 268 11.23 -16.95 -5.06
N VAL A 269 11.15 -16.50 -6.31
CA VAL A 269 12.16 -15.61 -6.92
C VAL A 269 12.24 -14.29 -6.14
N ASN A 270 11.09 -13.67 -5.84
CA ASN A 270 11.05 -12.41 -5.11
C ASN A 270 11.48 -12.55 -3.65
N ALA A 271 11.22 -13.69 -3.01
CA ALA A 271 11.74 -14.00 -1.68
C ALA A 271 13.28 -14.08 -1.68
N GLN A 272 13.88 -14.66 -2.71
CA GLN A 272 15.34 -14.70 -2.83
C GLN A 272 15.92 -13.30 -3.06
N ILE A 273 15.31 -12.49 -3.96
CA ILE A 273 15.71 -11.09 -4.18
C ILE A 273 15.63 -10.30 -2.84
N THR A 274 14.55 -10.45 -2.10
CA THR A 274 14.39 -9.81 -0.78
C THR A 274 15.50 -10.23 0.19
N ARG A 275 15.80 -11.54 0.31
CA ARG A 275 16.90 -12.02 1.18
C ARG A 275 18.25 -11.46 0.75
N ASP A 276 18.55 -11.44 -0.54
CA ASP A 276 19.83 -10.93 -1.06
C ASP A 276 19.99 -9.42 -0.80
N ILE A 277 18.90 -8.64 -0.87
CA ILE A 277 18.91 -7.20 -0.51
C ILE A 277 19.10 -7.03 0.99
N LEU A 278 18.26 -7.68 1.82
CA LEU A 278 18.28 -7.49 3.27
C LEU A 278 19.57 -7.98 3.93
N SER A 279 20.25 -8.95 3.33
CA SER A 279 21.56 -9.43 3.79
C SER A 279 22.74 -8.61 3.26
N GLY A 280 22.49 -7.60 2.41
CA GLY A 280 23.53 -6.77 1.80
C GLY A 280 24.29 -7.45 0.65
N LYS A 281 23.84 -8.60 0.16
CA LYS A 281 24.47 -9.31 -0.97
C LYS A 281 24.17 -8.63 -2.31
N GLU A 282 22.94 -8.13 -2.50
CA GLU A 282 22.54 -7.31 -3.66
C GLU A 282 22.99 -5.86 -3.45
N GLN A 283 23.75 -5.30 -4.41
CA GLN A 283 24.29 -3.93 -4.33
C GLN A 283 23.86 -3.04 -5.50
N GLY A 284 23.08 -3.57 -6.44
CA GLY A 284 22.67 -2.89 -7.66
C GLY A 284 21.33 -2.15 -7.55
N PRO A 285 20.69 -1.89 -8.69
CA PRO A 285 19.44 -1.10 -8.77
C PRO A 285 18.30 -1.60 -7.89
N LYS A 286 18.20 -2.92 -7.64
CA LYS A 286 17.17 -3.44 -6.74
C LYS A 286 17.37 -2.95 -5.31
N ARG A 287 18.62 -2.95 -4.80
CA ARG A 287 18.93 -2.38 -3.49
C ARG A 287 18.67 -0.88 -3.48
N GLU A 288 19.10 -0.15 -4.50
CA GLU A 288 18.91 1.30 -4.61
C GLU A 288 17.41 1.67 -4.60
N SER A 289 16.56 0.91 -5.31
CA SER A 289 15.11 1.08 -5.28
C SER A 289 14.52 0.90 -3.87
N VAL A 290 14.99 -0.12 -3.14
CA VAL A 290 14.58 -0.33 -1.73
C VAL A 290 15.05 0.83 -0.85
N LEU A 291 16.29 1.31 -1.02
CA LEU A 291 16.81 2.45 -0.25
C LEU A 291 15.98 3.71 -0.46
N LEU A 292 15.61 4.01 -1.71
CA LEU A 292 14.82 5.20 -2.06
C LEU A 292 13.42 5.15 -1.44
N ASN A 293 12.73 4.03 -1.58
CA ASN A 293 11.38 3.86 -1.04
C ASN A 293 11.38 3.75 0.50
N ALA A 294 12.34 3.05 1.10
CA ALA A 294 12.51 3.02 2.55
C ALA A 294 12.88 4.41 3.11
N GLY A 295 13.74 5.16 2.39
CA GLY A 295 14.12 6.52 2.76
C GLY A 295 12.92 7.46 2.84
N ALA A 296 12.04 7.41 1.85
CA ALA A 296 10.80 8.18 1.85
C ALA A 296 9.88 7.78 3.03
N ALA A 297 9.73 6.46 3.30
CA ALA A 297 8.94 5.98 4.43
C ALA A 297 9.52 6.44 5.78
N LEU A 298 10.84 6.41 5.95
CA LEU A 298 11.52 6.91 7.15
C LEU A 298 11.34 8.42 7.34
N TYR A 299 11.34 9.19 6.25
CA TYR A 299 11.08 10.63 6.28
C TYR A 299 9.63 10.94 6.72
N ILE A 300 8.63 10.32 6.12
CA ILE A 300 7.23 10.56 6.54
C ILE A 300 6.96 10.08 7.97
N GLY A 301 7.65 9.03 8.41
CA GLY A 301 7.60 8.50 9.78
C GLY A 301 8.46 9.26 10.79
N LYS A 302 9.04 10.40 10.42
CA LYS A 302 9.86 11.27 11.29
C LYS A 302 11.11 10.58 11.89
N LYS A 303 11.65 9.57 11.22
CA LYS A 303 12.93 8.94 11.60
C LYS A 303 14.11 9.57 10.86
N ALA A 304 13.83 10.40 9.86
CA ALA A 304 14.80 11.16 9.09
C ALA A 304 14.21 12.54 8.77
N ASP A 305 15.09 13.55 8.65
CA ASP A 305 14.66 14.95 8.39
C ASP A 305 14.38 15.18 6.90
N SER A 306 14.95 14.35 6.03
CA SER A 306 14.76 14.38 4.59
C SER A 306 14.74 12.95 4.00
N ILE A 307 14.30 12.82 2.73
CA ILE A 307 14.40 11.52 2.00
C ILE A 307 15.87 11.10 1.89
N ALA A 308 16.80 12.03 1.65
CA ALA A 308 18.23 11.74 1.55
C ALA A 308 18.78 11.16 2.86
N ASP A 309 18.44 11.74 4.01
CA ASP A 309 18.83 11.21 5.33
C ASP A 309 18.20 9.84 5.58
N GLY A 310 16.95 9.65 5.14
CA GLY A 310 16.27 8.36 5.20
C GLY A 310 16.96 7.29 4.36
N ILE A 311 17.43 7.62 3.16
CA ILE A 311 18.22 6.72 2.30
C ILE A 311 19.52 6.31 3.00
N ALA A 312 20.25 7.27 3.60
CA ALA A 312 21.47 6.99 4.34
C ALA A 312 21.22 6.08 5.55
N LEU A 313 20.12 6.31 6.29
CA LEU A 313 19.70 5.46 7.41
C LEU A 313 19.33 4.06 6.94
N ALA A 314 18.60 3.93 5.84
CA ALA A 314 18.22 2.65 5.24
C ALA A 314 19.45 1.84 4.81
N ALA A 315 20.42 2.48 4.16
CA ALA A 315 21.68 1.83 3.76
C ALA A 315 22.43 1.29 4.98
N LYS A 316 22.64 2.12 6.00
CA LYS A 316 23.28 1.71 7.27
C LYS A 316 22.54 0.55 7.93
N THR A 317 21.21 0.54 7.86
CA THR A 317 20.38 -0.52 8.45
C THR A 317 20.56 -1.86 7.75
N ILE A 318 20.62 -1.87 6.42
CA ILE A 318 20.92 -3.09 5.65
C ILE A 318 22.34 -3.56 5.95
N ASP A 319 23.33 -2.67 5.86
CA ASP A 319 24.76 -3.01 6.01
C ASP A 319 25.11 -3.54 7.41
N SER A 320 24.32 -3.17 8.43
CA SER A 320 24.44 -3.71 9.80
C SER A 320 23.87 -5.12 9.97
N GLY A 321 23.16 -5.64 8.96
CA GLY A 321 22.43 -6.90 9.03
C GLY A 321 21.15 -6.83 9.88
N ALA A 322 20.72 -5.64 10.32
CA ALA A 322 19.49 -5.49 11.13
C ALA A 322 18.24 -5.87 10.34
N ALA A 323 18.19 -5.54 9.05
CA ALA A 323 17.03 -5.82 8.21
C ALA A 323 16.73 -7.32 8.04
N VAL A 324 17.76 -8.13 7.84
CA VAL A 324 17.60 -9.60 7.73
C VAL A 324 17.18 -10.20 9.07
N ARG A 325 17.73 -9.72 10.20
CA ARG A 325 17.30 -10.18 11.53
C ARG A 325 15.83 -9.85 11.83
N THR A 326 15.34 -8.70 11.35
CA THR A 326 13.92 -8.34 11.49
C THR A 326 13.01 -9.28 10.70
N LEU A 327 13.41 -9.70 9.49
CA LEU A 327 12.70 -10.74 8.74
C LEU A 327 12.66 -12.06 9.53
N GLU A 328 13.78 -12.52 10.03
CA GLU A 328 13.89 -13.78 10.81
C GLU A 328 13.00 -13.73 12.07
N ALA A 329 13.02 -12.60 12.78
CA ALA A 329 12.18 -12.39 13.95
C ALA A 329 10.68 -12.40 13.61
N MET A 330 10.27 -11.80 12.47
CA MET A 330 8.87 -11.85 12.03
C MET A 330 8.44 -13.28 11.67
N VAL A 331 9.30 -14.04 10.99
CA VAL A 331 9.04 -15.46 10.69
C VAL A 331 8.82 -16.23 11.96
N GLN A 332 9.69 -16.09 12.96
CA GLN A 332 9.55 -16.77 14.25
C GLN A 332 8.26 -16.37 14.98
N ALA A 333 8.00 -15.07 15.10
CA ALA A 333 6.86 -14.55 15.84
C ALA A 333 5.50 -14.92 15.22
N THR A 334 5.42 -15.05 13.90
CA THR A 334 4.16 -15.42 13.23
C THR A 334 3.90 -16.93 13.23
N ASN A 335 4.90 -17.76 13.51
CA ASN A 335 4.79 -19.22 13.55
C ASN A 335 4.84 -19.79 14.99
N ALA A 336 4.95 -18.92 16.00
CA ALA A 336 4.90 -19.31 17.41
C ALA A 336 3.43 -19.44 17.87
#